data_1dbc2f294a398c3a74f561d8d915ac64
#
_entry.id   1dbc2f294a398c3a74f561d8d915ac64
#
_cell.length_a   1.000
_cell.length_b   1.000
_cell.length_c   1.000
_cell.angle_alpha   90.00
_cell.angle_beta   90.00
_cell.angle_gamma   90.00
#
_symmetry.space_group_name_H-M   'P 1'
#
loop_
_entity.id
_entity.type
_entity.pdbx_description
1 polymer ?
#
loop_
_entity_poly.entity_id
_entity_poly.type
_entity_poly.pdbx_seq_one_letter_code
_entity_poly.pdbx_strand_id
1 'polypeptide(L)'
;MNKKLLVSFALASLTGISTQAKEKMSSETTQQRPNIILFMVDDMGWQDTSLPFWTQKTHYNEAYETPNMERLAKKGMMFTQAYACNISSATRCSLITGANNTRHRVTNWTLEKNKATDRPSNTIQLPDWNYNGVSQVTGTPNTFVGTSFVELLRQNGYHTITAEKLISVLLTHRERTLHWGFEVNIAGHAAGGLATYLSEQNYGHTRDGKPYSLMAIPGLEDYWGTGIFATEALTQEAIKALDKAKKYNQPFYLYMAHYAIHVPVDKDMRFFPKYIKKGLSDKEAAYASLIEGMDKSLGDLMNWLEKNDEADNTVIIFMSDNGGLAANPDGATDKFTLKTLLSIVAKAPYMKEEYANQ
;
A
#
# COMPACT_ATOMS: atom_id res chain seq x y z
N MET A 1 -2.79 -8.47 89.46
CA MET A 1 -1.37 -8.18 89.20
C MET A 1 -1.24 -7.85 87.72
N ASN A 2 -0.84 -6.63 87.44
CA ASN A 2 -0.83 -5.97 86.13
C ASN A 2 0.30 -6.46 85.21
N LYS A 3 -0.03 -6.70 83.98
CA LYS A 3 0.92 -6.65 82.87
C LYS A 3 0.41 -5.70 81.79
N LYS A 4 0.75 -4.44 81.93
CA LYS A 4 0.82 -3.44 80.86
C LYS A 4 2.30 -3.02 80.82
N LEU A 5 3.00 -3.40 79.76
CA LEU A 5 4.15 -2.63 79.22
C LEU A 5 4.58 -3.20 77.86
N LEU A 6 5.00 -2.30 77.02
CA LEU A 6 5.71 -2.51 75.75
C LEU A 6 4.90 -2.82 74.49
N VAL A 7 4.33 -1.76 73.91
CA VAL A 7 4.31 -1.58 72.42
C VAL A 7 4.47 -0.06 72.18
N SER A 8 5.67 0.39 72.14
CA SER A 8 5.99 1.74 71.61
C SER A 8 7.48 1.77 71.26
N PHE A 9 7.81 1.36 70.08
CA PHE A 9 9.07 1.73 69.35
C PHE A 9 9.16 0.87 68.10
N ALA A 10 8.49 1.26 66.99
CA ALA A 10 8.86 0.89 65.65
C ALA A 10 7.94 1.64 64.63
N LEU A 11 7.96 2.96 64.67
CA LEU A 11 7.25 3.77 63.66
C LEU A 11 8.06 5.03 63.29
N ALA A 12 9.34 4.87 63.00
CA ALA A 12 10.19 6.00 62.62
C ALA A 12 11.29 5.66 61.63
N SER A 13 11.09 4.64 60.73
CA SER A 13 12.12 4.34 59.70
C SER A 13 11.56 3.88 58.34
N LEU A 14 10.32 4.26 58.00
CA LEU A 14 9.70 3.89 56.70
C LEU A 14 9.35 5.10 55.80
N THR A 15 9.87 6.32 56.12
CA THR A 15 9.56 7.50 55.29
C THR A 15 10.75 7.95 54.42
N GLY A 16 11.87 7.22 54.40
CA GLY A 16 13.08 7.61 53.67
C GLY A 16 13.32 6.90 52.34
N ILE A 17 12.50 5.89 51.95
CA ILE A 17 12.77 5.09 50.76
C ILE A 17 11.79 5.37 49.60
N SER A 18 10.76 6.19 49.80
CA SER A 18 9.76 6.42 48.74
C SER A 18 10.04 7.61 47.82
N THR A 19 11.08 8.42 48.07
CA THR A 19 11.39 9.58 47.22
C THR A 19 12.44 9.33 46.16
N GLN A 20 13.29 8.31 46.26
CA GLN A 20 14.26 7.98 45.22
C GLN A 20 13.70 7.04 44.12
N ALA A 21 12.59 6.37 44.35
CA ALA A 21 11.94 5.52 43.33
C ALA A 21 11.01 6.30 42.39
N LYS A 22 10.64 7.53 42.73
CA LYS A 22 9.78 8.39 41.91
C LYS A 22 10.54 9.26 40.89
N GLU A 23 11.83 9.51 41.11
CA GLU A 23 12.63 10.29 40.16
C GLU A 23 13.25 9.46 39.01
N LYS A 24 13.20 8.15 39.07
CA LYS A 24 13.72 7.27 38.01
C LYS A 24 12.66 6.76 36.99
N MET A 25 11.39 7.14 37.16
CA MET A 25 10.30 6.80 36.24
C MET A 25 9.86 7.95 35.32
N SER A 26 10.63 9.05 35.24
CA SER A 26 10.25 10.22 34.43
C SER A 26 11.14 10.50 33.22
N SER A 27 11.85 9.49 32.71
CA SER A 27 12.55 9.61 31.43
C SER A 27 12.44 8.33 30.58
N GLU A 28 11.31 7.68 30.59
CA GLU A 28 10.90 6.98 29.38
C GLU A 28 10.62 8.08 28.37
N THR A 29 11.59 8.35 27.51
CA THR A 29 11.33 9.01 26.23
C THR A 29 10.18 8.24 25.64
N THR A 30 8.99 8.84 25.58
CA THR A 30 7.85 8.29 24.84
C THR A 30 8.34 8.12 23.41
N GLN A 31 8.78 6.90 23.08
CA GLN A 31 9.27 6.60 21.75
C GLN A 31 8.15 6.96 20.79
N GLN A 32 8.37 7.97 19.99
CA GLN A 32 7.38 8.44 19.04
C GLN A 32 7.08 7.28 18.09
N ARG A 33 5.80 6.89 17.99
CA ARG A 33 5.37 5.82 17.07
C ARG A 33 5.67 6.27 15.64
N PRO A 34 6.26 5.39 14.80
CA PRO A 34 6.63 5.77 13.44
C PRO A 34 5.40 5.99 12.57
N ASN A 35 5.52 6.87 11.61
CA ASN A 35 4.63 6.88 10.45
C ASN A 35 4.88 5.64 9.58
N ILE A 36 3.87 5.22 8.85
CA ILE A 36 3.96 4.07 7.96
C ILE A 36 3.42 4.44 6.59
N ILE A 37 4.21 4.24 5.55
CA ILE A 37 3.77 4.30 4.16
C ILE A 37 3.87 2.89 3.59
N LEU A 38 2.74 2.30 3.23
CA LEU A 38 2.69 1.10 2.43
C LEU A 38 2.44 1.51 0.98
N PHE A 39 3.49 1.45 0.17
CA PHE A 39 3.47 1.79 -1.25
C PHE A 39 3.32 0.51 -2.06
N MET A 40 2.14 0.27 -2.60
CA MET A 40 1.82 -0.94 -3.36
C MET A 40 1.63 -0.59 -4.84
N VAL A 41 2.30 -1.33 -5.69
CA VAL A 41 2.21 -1.23 -7.15
C VAL A 41 1.40 -2.40 -7.69
N ASP A 42 0.60 -2.15 -8.72
CA ASP A 42 -0.24 -3.16 -9.35
C ASP A 42 0.49 -3.79 -10.56
N ASP A 43 0.53 -5.11 -10.62
CA ASP A 43 1.11 -5.88 -11.72
C ASP A 43 2.62 -5.64 -11.99
N MET A 44 3.40 -5.19 -11.00
CA MET A 44 4.83 -4.95 -11.19
C MET A 44 5.65 -6.23 -10.95
N GLY A 45 6.39 -6.65 -11.97
CA GLY A 45 7.32 -7.76 -11.89
C GLY A 45 8.68 -7.37 -11.29
N TRP A 46 9.45 -8.36 -10.85
CA TRP A 46 10.78 -8.14 -10.27
C TRP A 46 11.83 -7.58 -11.27
N GLN A 47 11.54 -7.64 -12.56
CA GLN A 47 12.39 -7.06 -13.62
C GLN A 47 11.91 -5.67 -14.06
N ASP A 48 10.73 -5.22 -13.63
CA ASP A 48 10.14 -3.94 -14.04
C ASP A 48 10.72 -2.76 -13.24
N THR A 49 12.04 -2.79 -13.02
CA THR A 49 12.79 -1.83 -12.23
C THR A 49 14.25 -1.83 -12.64
N SER A 50 14.97 -0.75 -12.39
CA SER A 50 16.44 -0.72 -12.57
C SER A 50 17.21 -1.48 -11.48
N LEU A 51 16.54 -1.89 -10.38
CA LEU A 51 17.13 -2.69 -9.30
C LEU A 51 17.22 -4.17 -9.70
N PRO A 52 18.37 -4.81 -9.55
CA PRO A 52 18.48 -6.25 -9.73
C PRO A 52 17.99 -7.00 -8.49
N PHE A 53 16.77 -7.54 -8.51
CA PHE A 53 16.27 -8.45 -7.47
C PHE A 53 16.78 -9.89 -7.63
N TRP A 54 17.72 -10.11 -8.52
CA TRP A 54 18.41 -11.35 -8.78
C TRP A 54 19.92 -11.16 -8.72
N THR A 55 20.69 -12.24 -8.80
CA THR A 55 22.17 -12.21 -8.80
C THR A 55 22.76 -11.51 -10.02
N GLN A 56 21.98 -11.40 -11.08
CA GLN A 56 22.40 -10.76 -12.32
C GLN A 56 21.38 -9.72 -12.76
N LYS A 57 21.88 -8.61 -13.31
CA LYS A 57 21.08 -7.59 -13.96
C LYS A 57 20.55 -8.13 -15.29
N THR A 58 19.26 -7.98 -15.52
CA THR A 58 18.62 -8.39 -16.78
C THR A 58 18.52 -7.20 -17.73
N HIS A 59 18.28 -7.46 -19.03
CA HIS A 59 18.09 -6.38 -20.00
C HIS A 59 16.88 -5.48 -19.70
N TYR A 60 15.86 -6.00 -19.00
CA TYR A 60 14.73 -5.19 -18.52
C TYR A 60 15.15 -4.23 -17.41
N ASN A 61 15.99 -4.69 -16.47
CA ASN A 61 16.55 -3.80 -15.47
C ASN A 61 17.40 -2.68 -16.06
N GLU A 62 17.98 -2.89 -17.25
CA GLU A 62 18.75 -1.87 -17.99
C GLU A 62 17.85 -0.93 -18.79
N ALA A 63 16.69 -1.41 -19.24
CA ALA A 63 15.73 -0.63 -20.02
C ALA A 63 15.02 0.43 -19.18
N TYR A 64 14.63 0.07 -17.95
CA TYR A 64 13.82 0.91 -17.07
C TYR A 64 14.65 1.80 -16.16
N GLU A 65 14.11 2.95 -15.79
CA GLU A 65 14.72 3.89 -14.86
C GLU A 65 13.83 4.08 -13.63
N THR A 66 14.32 3.61 -12.47
CA THR A 66 13.62 3.73 -11.18
C THR A 66 14.56 4.29 -10.10
N PRO A 67 15.04 5.54 -10.26
CA PRO A 67 16.04 6.13 -9.38
C PRO A 67 15.55 6.29 -7.93
N ASN A 68 14.25 6.44 -7.71
CA ASN A 68 13.70 6.57 -6.35
C ASN A 68 13.59 5.22 -5.64
N MET A 69 13.29 4.14 -6.36
CA MET A 69 13.42 2.79 -5.82
C MET A 69 14.87 2.48 -5.46
N GLU A 70 15.85 2.88 -6.30
CA GLU A 70 17.27 2.76 -5.96
C GLU A 70 17.63 3.57 -4.70
N ARG A 71 17.09 4.79 -4.57
CA ARG A 71 17.27 5.64 -3.40
C ARG A 71 16.69 4.98 -2.15
N LEU A 72 15.50 4.39 -2.23
CA LEU A 72 14.87 3.66 -1.13
C LEU A 72 15.69 2.43 -0.75
N ALA A 73 16.15 1.63 -1.73
CA ALA A 73 16.96 0.44 -1.50
C ALA A 73 18.30 0.75 -0.82
N LYS A 74 18.95 1.88 -1.16
CA LYS A 74 20.19 2.33 -0.52
C LYS A 74 20.02 2.68 0.96
N LYS A 75 18.80 3.06 1.37
CA LYS A 75 18.47 3.44 2.76
C LYS A 75 17.79 2.31 3.53
N GLY A 76 17.43 1.22 2.87
CA GLY A 76 16.59 0.17 3.41
C GLY A 76 17.12 -1.23 3.19
N MET A 77 16.21 -2.18 3.27
CA MET A 77 16.46 -3.59 3.04
C MET A 77 15.65 -4.08 1.82
N MET A 78 16.29 -4.81 0.93
CA MET A 78 15.66 -5.42 -0.24
C MET A 78 15.45 -6.91 0.00
N PHE A 79 14.18 -7.36 -0.07
CA PHE A 79 13.82 -8.76 0.11
C PHE A 79 13.76 -9.47 -1.24
N THR A 80 14.66 -10.42 -1.46
CA THR A 80 14.74 -11.19 -2.71
C THR A 80 13.93 -12.48 -2.69
N GLN A 81 13.36 -12.85 -1.55
CA GLN A 81 12.57 -14.07 -1.32
C GLN A 81 11.21 -13.75 -0.70
N ALA A 82 10.58 -12.66 -1.11
CA ALA A 82 9.23 -12.29 -0.70
C ALA A 82 8.22 -12.68 -1.78
N TYR A 83 7.08 -13.25 -1.38
CA TYR A 83 6.08 -13.80 -2.30
C TYR A 83 4.68 -13.27 -1.97
N ALA A 84 3.90 -13.00 -3.01
CA ALA A 84 2.50 -12.63 -2.93
C ALA A 84 1.58 -13.76 -3.41
N CYS A 85 0.27 -13.54 -3.34
CA CYS A 85 -0.69 -14.43 -3.99
C CYS A 85 -0.63 -14.24 -5.52
N ASN A 86 -1.33 -15.11 -6.23
CA ASN A 86 -1.32 -15.14 -7.69
C ASN A 86 -2.12 -14.03 -8.38
N ILE A 87 -2.91 -13.28 -7.61
CA ILE A 87 -3.77 -12.22 -8.14
C ILE A 87 -4.00 -11.14 -7.08
N SER A 88 -4.20 -9.93 -7.53
CA SER A 88 -4.37 -8.71 -6.76
C SER A 88 -5.36 -8.84 -5.60
N SER A 89 -6.58 -9.33 -5.86
CA SER A 89 -7.61 -9.48 -4.81
C SER A 89 -7.16 -10.38 -3.68
N ALA A 90 -6.53 -11.52 -3.99
CA ALA A 90 -6.05 -12.46 -2.98
C ALA A 90 -4.95 -11.84 -2.10
N THR A 91 -3.97 -11.16 -2.72
CA THR A 91 -2.88 -10.50 -1.98
C THR A 91 -3.40 -9.39 -1.08
N ARG A 92 -4.29 -8.53 -1.60
CA ARG A 92 -4.82 -7.40 -0.82
C ARG A 92 -5.72 -7.88 0.33
N CYS A 93 -6.51 -8.94 0.11
CA CYS A 93 -7.25 -9.61 1.19
C CYS A 93 -6.31 -10.18 2.27
N SER A 94 -5.24 -10.86 1.86
CA SER A 94 -4.23 -11.37 2.79
C SER A 94 -3.56 -10.24 3.56
N LEU A 95 -3.16 -9.18 2.87
CA LEU A 95 -2.51 -8.02 3.47
C LEU A 95 -3.40 -7.38 4.54
N ILE A 96 -4.65 -7.07 4.20
CA ILE A 96 -5.52 -6.30 5.08
C ILE A 96 -6.00 -7.09 6.31
N THR A 97 -6.08 -8.43 6.20
CA THR A 97 -6.58 -9.30 7.27
C THR A 97 -5.51 -10.10 8.00
N GLY A 98 -4.28 -10.15 7.48
CA GLY A 98 -3.23 -11.04 7.98
C GLY A 98 -3.50 -12.52 7.75
N ALA A 99 -4.55 -12.89 7.02
CA ALA A 99 -4.89 -14.27 6.69
C ALA A 99 -4.32 -14.65 5.32
N ASN A 100 -3.78 -15.85 5.18
CA ASN A 100 -3.36 -16.33 3.87
C ASN A 100 -4.56 -16.70 2.98
N ASN A 101 -4.35 -16.84 1.68
CA ASN A 101 -5.42 -17.06 0.71
C ASN A 101 -6.14 -18.39 0.87
N THR A 102 -5.51 -19.41 1.44
CA THR A 102 -6.18 -20.68 1.75
C THR A 102 -7.19 -20.53 2.89
N ARG A 103 -6.95 -19.59 3.81
CA ARG A 103 -7.85 -19.30 4.93
C ARG A 103 -9.01 -18.39 4.51
N HIS A 104 -8.73 -17.27 3.83
CA HIS A 104 -9.81 -16.35 3.39
C HIS A 104 -10.48 -16.79 2.10
N ARG A 105 -9.97 -17.78 1.37
CA ARG A 105 -10.56 -18.41 0.18
C ARG A 105 -10.83 -17.47 -1.00
N VAL A 106 -10.27 -16.29 -0.99
CA VAL A 106 -10.29 -15.39 -2.14
C VAL A 106 -9.14 -15.79 -3.04
N THR A 107 -9.44 -16.45 -4.15
CA THR A 107 -8.45 -17.07 -5.05
C THR A 107 -8.49 -16.50 -6.46
N ASN A 108 -9.45 -15.62 -6.73
CA ASN A 108 -9.64 -14.99 -8.01
C ASN A 108 -9.96 -13.51 -7.87
N TRP A 109 -9.98 -12.79 -9.00
CA TRP A 109 -10.38 -11.40 -9.06
C TRP A 109 -11.84 -11.21 -8.62
N THR A 110 -12.07 -10.18 -7.84
CA THR A 110 -13.39 -9.89 -7.26
C THR A 110 -13.81 -8.47 -7.60
N LEU A 111 -15.02 -8.28 -8.09
CA LEU A 111 -15.58 -6.97 -8.41
C LEU A 111 -17.02 -6.79 -7.94
N GLU A 112 -17.87 -7.79 -8.17
CA GLU A 112 -19.31 -7.67 -7.96
C GLU A 112 -19.76 -8.41 -6.68
N LYS A 113 -20.66 -7.78 -5.96
CA LYS A 113 -21.24 -8.34 -4.73
C LYS A 113 -22.02 -9.64 -5.02
N ASN A 114 -21.74 -10.67 -4.19
CA ASN A 114 -22.45 -11.95 -4.24
C ASN A 114 -22.41 -12.64 -5.61
N LYS A 115 -21.39 -12.36 -6.40
CA LYS A 115 -21.21 -12.97 -7.70
C LYS A 115 -19.96 -13.84 -7.70
N ALA A 116 -20.09 -15.08 -8.10
CA ALA A 116 -18.95 -15.96 -8.30
C ALA A 116 -18.04 -15.37 -9.39
N THR A 117 -16.75 -15.34 -9.14
CA THR A 117 -15.73 -14.87 -10.11
C THR A 117 -15.23 -16.00 -10.99
N ASP A 118 -15.55 -17.26 -10.62
CA ASP A 118 -15.21 -18.42 -11.39
C ASP A 118 -16.03 -18.48 -12.68
N ARG A 119 -15.38 -18.83 -13.79
CA ARG A 119 -16.08 -19.00 -15.06
C ARG A 119 -16.78 -20.34 -15.08
N PRO A 120 -18.05 -20.42 -15.55
CA PRO A 120 -18.72 -21.68 -15.76
C PRO A 120 -17.85 -22.63 -16.60
N SER A 121 -17.82 -23.90 -16.21
CA SER A 121 -17.08 -24.95 -16.93
C SER A 121 -17.96 -26.13 -17.14
N ASN A 122 -17.89 -26.73 -18.36
CA ASN A 122 -18.60 -27.98 -18.70
C ASN A 122 -17.81 -29.23 -18.28
N THR A 123 -16.54 -29.06 -17.86
CA THR A 123 -15.63 -30.16 -17.56
C THR A 123 -15.20 -30.21 -16.11
N ILE A 124 -15.42 -29.12 -15.36
CA ILE A 124 -15.01 -28.99 -13.97
C ILE A 124 -16.20 -28.51 -13.15
N GLN A 125 -16.53 -29.23 -12.08
CA GLN A 125 -17.43 -28.73 -11.07
C GLN A 125 -16.70 -27.70 -10.21
N LEU A 126 -17.18 -26.46 -10.25
CA LEU A 126 -16.60 -25.39 -9.43
C LEU A 126 -16.91 -25.61 -7.95
N PRO A 127 -15.97 -25.31 -7.05
CA PRO A 127 -16.24 -25.37 -5.64
C PRO A 127 -17.18 -24.23 -5.22
N ASP A 128 -18.13 -24.51 -4.36
CA ASP A 128 -19.04 -23.53 -3.75
C ASP A 128 -18.43 -22.79 -2.54
N TRP A 129 -17.20 -23.14 -2.19
CA TRP A 129 -16.48 -22.58 -1.05
C TRP A 129 -15.64 -21.34 -1.35
N ASN A 130 -15.52 -20.88 -2.59
CA ASN A 130 -14.79 -19.67 -2.94
C ASN A 130 -15.52 -18.45 -2.42
N TYR A 131 -14.76 -17.57 -1.74
CA TYR A 131 -15.28 -16.32 -1.27
C TYR A 131 -15.01 -15.18 -2.25
N ASN A 132 -15.96 -14.26 -2.29
CA ASN A 132 -15.91 -13.08 -3.14
C ASN A 132 -15.31 -11.88 -2.39
N GLY A 133 -14.43 -12.12 -1.43
CA GLY A 133 -13.68 -11.12 -0.68
C GLY A 133 -13.79 -11.24 0.83
N VAL A 134 -13.50 -10.14 1.49
CA VAL A 134 -13.45 -10.05 2.95
C VAL A 134 -14.42 -8.99 3.48
N SER A 135 -14.91 -9.16 4.71
CA SER A 135 -15.77 -8.21 5.41
C SER A 135 -15.42 -8.17 6.88
N GLN A 136 -15.61 -7.02 7.53
CA GLN A 136 -15.56 -6.92 9.00
C GLN A 136 -16.94 -7.21 9.62
N VAL A 137 -17.99 -7.28 8.81
CA VAL A 137 -19.36 -7.50 9.27
C VAL A 137 -19.71 -8.98 9.20
N THR A 138 -19.99 -9.57 10.35
CA THR A 138 -20.46 -10.95 10.46
C THR A 138 -21.76 -11.15 9.69
N GLY A 139 -21.88 -12.29 8.99
CA GLY A 139 -23.08 -12.62 8.21
C GLY A 139 -23.14 -11.98 6.81
N THR A 140 -22.12 -11.25 6.38
CA THR A 140 -22.02 -10.80 4.99
C THR A 140 -21.86 -12.02 4.08
N PRO A 141 -22.77 -12.26 3.12
CA PRO A 141 -22.72 -13.46 2.29
C PRO A 141 -21.45 -13.53 1.43
N ASN A 142 -20.93 -14.74 1.20
CA ASN A 142 -19.80 -15.03 0.32
C ASN A 142 -18.54 -14.19 0.63
N THR A 143 -18.31 -13.89 1.92
CA THR A 143 -17.11 -13.17 2.34
C THR A 143 -16.43 -13.87 3.51
N PHE A 144 -15.11 -13.74 3.54
CA PHE A 144 -14.33 -14.05 4.74
C PHE A 144 -14.51 -12.93 5.76
N VAL A 145 -14.86 -13.28 6.99
CA VAL A 145 -14.98 -12.31 8.09
C VAL A 145 -13.64 -12.19 8.80
N GLY A 146 -13.08 -10.99 8.81
CA GLY A 146 -11.79 -10.73 9.45
C GLY A 146 -11.62 -9.27 9.86
N THR A 147 -10.80 -9.04 10.88
CA THR A 147 -10.46 -7.69 11.33
C THR A 147 -9.36 -7.11 10.45
N SER A 148 -9.51 -5.87 10.03
CA SER A 148 -8.48 -5.13 9.31
C SER A 148 -7.36 -4.69 10.25
N PHE A 149 -6.09 -4.85 9.82
CA PHE A 149 -4.98 -4.29 10.58
C PHE A 149 -5.00 -2.74 10.59
N VAL A 150 -5.61 -2.14 9.56
CA VAL A 150 -5.79 -0.68 9.48
C VAL A 150 -6.70 -0.18 10.60
N GLU A 151 -7.78 -0.93 10.90
CA GLU A 151 -8.65 -0.62 12.03
C GLU A 151 -7.88 -0.70 13.36
N LEU A 152 -6.98 -1.68 13.50
CA LEU A 152 -6.11 -1.77 14.67
C LEU A 152 -5.15 -0.57 14.77
N LEU A 153 -4.59 -0.11 13.65
CA LEU A 153 -3.76 1.09 13.63
C LEU A 153 -4.58 2.32 14.05
N ARG A 154 -5.77 2.50 13.49
CA ARG A 154 -6.68 3.59 13.83
C ARG A 154 -7.03 3.59 15.33
N GLN A 155 -7.39 2.44 15.89
CA GLN A 155 -7.68 2.28 17.33
C GLN A 155 -6.47 2.58 18.21
N ASN A 156 -5.26 2.45 17.65
CA ASN A 156 -4.02 2.81 18.32
C ASN A 156 -3.56 4.25 17.99
N GLY A 157 -4.44 5.11 17.48
CA GLY A 157 -4.23 6.54 17.30
C GLY A 157 -3.44 6.93 16.07
N TYR A 158 -3.37 6.08 15.04
CA TYR A 158 -2.88 6.45 13.73
C TYR A 158 -3.96 7.18 12.94
N HIS A 159 -3.58 8.25 12.24
CA HIS A 159 -4.41 8.83 11.19
C HIS A 159 -4.24 8.00 9.91
N THR A 160 -5.34 7.39 9.44
CA THR A 160 -5.30 6.36 8.42
C THR A 160 -5.82 6.87 7.08
N ILE A 161 -4.99 6.80 6.05
CA ILE A 161 -5.22 7.35 4.72
C ILE A 161 -5.07 6.24 3.68
N THR A 162 -6.01 6.14 2.75
CA THR A 162 -5.83 5.34 1.53
C THR A 162 -5.91 6.23 0.31
N ALA A 163 -4.98 6.03 -0.60
CA ALA A 163 -5.01 6.58 -1.94
C ALA A 163 -5.12 5.42 -2.91
N GLU A 164 -6.26 5.38 -3.63
CA GLU A 164 -6.55 4.47 -4.71
C GLU A 164 -7.07 3.06 -4.32
N LYS A 165 -6.67 2.02 -5.06
CA LYS A 165 -7.25 0.69 -5.15
C LYS A 165 -7.48 0.00 -3.80
N LEU A 166 -8.69 0.11 -3.27
CA LEU A 166 -9.10 -0.67 -2.12
C LEU A 166 -9.95 -1.86 -2.60
N ILE A 167 -9.36 -3.03 -2.73
CA ILE A 167 -10.12 -4.26 -2.97
C ILE A 167 -10.80 -4.69 -1.68
N SER A 168 -11.97 -4.19 -1.48
CA SER A 168 -12.93 -4.85 -0.63
C SER A 168 -14.13 -5.20 -1.48
N VAL A 169 -14.40 -6.47 -1.60
CA VAL A 169 -15.66 -6.92 -2.16
C VAL A 169 -16.77 -6.25 -1.38
N LEU A 170 -17.66 -5.66 -2.10
CA LEU A 170 -18.99 -5.35 -1.66
C LEU A 170 -19.40 -3.93 -1.50
N LEU A 171 -18.56 -2.94 -1.62
CA LEU A 171 -19.06 -1.68 -1.13
C LEU A 171 -18.86 -0.55 -2.14
N THR A 172 -19.88 -0.28 -2.94
CA THR A 172 -20.04 0.98 -3.68
C THR A 172 -20.03 2.15 -2.70
N HIS A 173 -19.21 3.18 -2.98
CA HIS A 173 -19.16 4.49 -2.35
C HIS A 173 -18.31 4.71 -1.09
N ARG A 174 -17.94 5.97 -0.96
CA ARG A 174 -17.10 6.65 0.02
C ARG A 174 -17.37 6.28 1.51
N GLU A 175 -18.55 5.83 1.84
CA GLU A 175 -18.97 5.51 3.22
C GLU A 175 -18.32 4.25 3.78
N ARG A 176 -17.66 3.45 2.95
CA ARG A 176 -17.30 2.07 3.29
C ARG A 176 -15.80 1.80 3.42
N THR A 177 -14.95 2.73 3.04
CA THR A 177 -13.54 2.72 3.43
C THR A 177 -13.38 2.90 4.94
N LEU A 178 -14.29 3.66 5.56
CA LEU A 178 -14.38 3.79 7.01
C LEU A 178 -14.58 2.43 7.72
N HIS A 179 -15.26 1.47 7.09
CA HIS A 179 -15.43 0.12 7.64
C HIS A 179 -14.12 -0.69 7.72
N TRP A 180 -13.09 -0.29 6.95
CA TRP A 180 -11.77 -0.92 7.01
C TRP A 180 -10.79 -0.19 7.92
N GLY A 181 -11.23 0.89 8.55
CA GLY A 181 -10.41 1.69 9.45
C GLY A 181 -9.69 2.86 8.78
N PHE A 182 -9.95 3.15 7.50
CA PHE A 182 -9.43 4.34 6.86
C PHE A 182 -10.28 5.56 7.15
N GLU A 183 -9.68 6.65 7.60
CA GLU A 183 -10.34 7.93 7.86
C GLU A 183 -10.42 8.80 6.62
N VAL A 184 -9.45 8.65 5.71
CA VAL A 184 -9.38 9.37 4.45
C VAL A 184 -9.32 8.38 3.29
N ASN A 185 -10.19 8.58 2.30
CA ASN A 185 -10.19 7.84 1.04
C ASN A 185 -9.99 8.80 -0.14
N ILE A 186 -8.88 8.64 -0.85
CA ILE A 186 -8.51 9.38 -2.04
C ILE A 186 -8.75 8.49 -3.26
N ALA A 187 -9.77 8.81 -4.04
CA ALA A 187 -10.07 8.15 -5.31
C ALA A 187 -10.21 6.62 -5.25
N GLY A 188 -10.35 6.03 -4.05
CA GLY A 188 -10.45 4.59 -3.85
C GLY A 188 -11.83 4.05 -4.18
N HIS A 189 -11.85 2.96 -4.96
CA HIS A 189 -13.06 2.21 -5.26
C HIS A 189 -12.77 0.69 -5.37
N ALA A 190 -13.83 -0.12 -5.57
CA ALA A 190 -13.73 -1.57 -5.55
C ALA A 190 -13.14 -2.18 -6.84
N ALA A 191 -13.04 -1.42 -7.93
CA ALA A 191 -12.55 -1.93 -9.19
C ALA A 191 -11.05 -2.24 -9.13
N GLY A 192 -10.68 -3.37 -9.72
CA GLY A 192 -9.30 -3.87 -9.70
C GLY A 192 -8.35 -3.17 -10.67
N GLY A 193 -8.82 -2.21 -11.46
CA GLY A 193 -8.05 -1.44 -12.44
C GLY A 193 -8.71 -0.10 -12.69
N LEU A 194 -8.23 0.63 -13.69
CA LEU A 194 -8.76 1.93 -14.09
C LEU A 194 -9.19 1.91 -15.56
N ALA A 195 -10.09 2.83 -15.93
CA ALA A 195 -10.55 2.95 -17.31
C ALA A 195 -9.47 3.57 -18.22
N THR A 196 -8.74 4.55 -17.70
CA THR A 196 -7.64 5.26 -18.36
C THR A 196 -6.87 6.10 -17.34
N TYR A 197 -5.57 6.31 -17.58
CA TYR A 197 -4.74 7.25 -16.81
C TYR A 197 -4.87 8.70 -17.28
N LEU A 198 -5.58 8.95 -18.38
CA LEU A 198 -5.59 10.24 -19.05
C LEU A 198 -6.66 11.18 -18.47
N SER A 199 -6.22 12.34 -18.03
CA SER A 199 -7.14 13.41 -17.56
C SER A 199 -8.01 13.95 -18.69
N GLU A 200 -7.55 13.91 -19.94
CA GLU A 200 -8.29 14.31 -21.14
C GLU A 200 -9.52 13.42 -21.38
N GLN A 201 -9.51 12.22 -20.82
CA GLN A 201 -10.64 11.29 -20.81
C GLN A 201 -11.34 11.27 -19.45
N ASN A 202 -11.09 12.28 -18.60
CA ASN A 202 -11.67 12.43 -17.28
C ASN A 202 -11.55 11.15 -16.42
N TYR A 203 -10.43 10.41 -16.58
CA TYR A 203 -10.16 9.14 -15.91
C TYR A 203 -11.32 8.14 -15.97
N GLY A 204 -12.06 8.11 -17.08
CA GLY A 204 -13.15 7.17 -17.29
C GLY A 204 -14.56 7.75 -17.15
N HIS A 205 -14.69 9.09 -17.10
CA HIS A 205 -15.98 9.76 -17.04
C HIS A 205 -16.28 10.56 -18.32
N THR A 206 -17.55 10.68 -18.62
CA THR A 206 -18.06 11.59 -19.64
C THR A 206 -17.96 13.06 -19.17
N ARG A 207 -18.14 14.01 -20.06
CA ARG A 207 -18.09 15.44 -19.72
C ARG A 207 -19.13 15.88 -18.69
N ASP A 208 -20.27 15.17 -18.62
CA ASP A 208 -21.33 15.42 -17.63
C ASP A 208 -21.11 14.64 -16.32
N GLY A 209 -19.93 14.05 -16.14
CA GLY A 209 -19.52 13.39 -14.89
C GLY A 209 -20.02 11.97 -14.70
N LYS A 210 -20.67 11.36 -15.71
CA LYS A 210 -21.11 9.98 -15.61
C LYS A 210 -19.96 9.02 -15.94
N PRO A 211 -19.74 7.97 -15.13
CA PRO A 211 -18.76 6.96 -15.47
C PRO A 211 -19.21 6.20 -16.73
N TYR A 212 -18.35 6.10 -17.75
CA TYR A 212 -18.59 5.24 -18.90
C TYR A 212 -18.04 3.82 -18.69
N SER A 213 -17.38 3.59 -17.57
CA SER A 213 -16.81 2.30 -17.17
C SER A 213 -16.96 2.12 -15.67
N LEU A 214 -17.13 0.88 -15.21
CA LEU A 214 -17.02 0.50 -13.80
C LEU A 214 -15.62 0.74 -13.24
N MET A 215 -14.63 0.94 -14.11
CA MET A 215 -13.23 1.24 -13.79
C MET A 215 -12.94 2.76 -13.78
N ALA A 216 -13.95 3.63 -13.88
CA ALA A 216 -13.76 5.08 -13.80
C ALA A 216 -13.28 5.50 -12.41
N ILE A 217 -12.25 6.34 -12.33
CA ILE A 217 -11.65 6.79 -11.06
C ILE A 217 -12.47 7.95 -10.49
N PRO A 218 -13.11 7.81 -9.33
CA PRO A 218 -13.87 8.90 -8.71
C PRO A 218 -12.97 9.88 -7.95
N GLY A 219 -13.44 11.08 -7.69
CA GLY A 219 -12.80 12.02 -6.74
C GLY A 219 -11.54 12.71 -7.26
N LEU A 220 -11.33 12.71 -8.58
CA LEU A 220 -10.25 13.43 -9.25
C LEU A 220 -10.80 14.47 -10.25
N GLU A 221 -11.99 14.98 -10.01
CA GLU A 221 -12.69 15.90 -10.92
C GLU A 221 -11.89 17.19 -11.18
N ASP A 222 -11.15 17.68 -10.18
CA ASP A 222 -10.31 18.89 -10.29
C ASP A 222 -9.14 18.73 -11.29
N TYR A 223 -8.84 17.51 -11.68
CA TYR A 223 -7.75 17.20 -12.62
C TYR A 223 -8.24 16.92 -14.04
N TRP A 224 -9.55 16.87 -14.29
CA TRP A 224 -10.10 16.56 -15.61
C TRP A 224 -9.65 17.56 -16.67
N GLY A 225 -9.17 17.05 -17.79
CA GLY A 225 -8.70 17.86 -18.91
C GLY A 225 -7.43 18.68 -18.67
N THR A 226 -6.71 18.44 -17.57
CA THR A 226 -5.53 19.24 -17.17
C THR A 226 -4.21 18.76 -17.79
N GLY A 227 -4.19 17.58 -18.44
CA GLY A 227 -2.96 16.91 -18.86
C GLY A 227 -2.22 16.18 -17.74
N ILE A 228 -2.76 16.19 -16.51
CA ILE A 228 -2.13 15.50 -15.37
C ILE A 228 -2.50 14.01 -15.43
N PHE A 229 -1.50 13.16 -15.39
CA PHE A 229 -1.65 11.71 -15.41
C PHE A 229 -2.21 11.20 -14.09
N ALA A 230 -3.04 10.13 -14.07
CA ALA A 230 -3.72 9.66 -12.87
C ALA A 230 -2.76 9.37 -11.71
N THR A 231 -1.61 8.74 -11.99
CA THR A 231 -0.57 8.48 -10.97
C THR A 231 -0.07 9.76 -10.30
N GLU A 232 0.09 10.84 -11.08
CA GLU A 232 0.51 12.14 -10.55
C GLU A 232 -0.61 12.79 -9.73
N ALA A 233 -1.85 12.77 -10.23
CA ALA A 233 -3.01 13.34 -9.52
C ALA A 233 -3.18 12.69 -8.14
N LEU A 234 -3.11 11.38 -8.07
CA LEU A 234 -3.19 10.60 -6.83
C LEU A 234 -2.06 10.95 -5.85
N THR A 235 -0.85 11.11 -6.37
CA THR A 235 0.31 11.50 -5.56
C THR A 235 0.12 12.89 -4.95
N GLN A 236 -0.37 13.84 -5.74
CA GLN A 236 -0.66 15.20 -5.27
C GLN A 236 -1.73 15.20 -4.19
N GLU A 237 -2.81 14.43 -4.36
CA GLU A 237 -3.85 14.31 -3.35
C GLU A 237 -3.35 13.60 -2.08
N ALA A 238 -2.51 12.58 -2.21
CA ALA A 238 -1.89 11.93 -1.06
C ALA A 238 -1.01 12.92 -0.27
N ILE A 239 -0.21 13.72 -0.94
CA ILE A 239 0.61 14.77 -0.30
C ILE A 239 -0.27 15.81 0.41
N LYS A 240 -1.37 16.26 -0.21
CA LYS A 240 -2.33 17.16 0.46
C LYS A 240 -2.95 16.53 1.71
N ALA A 241 -3.20 15.23 1.69
CA ALA A 241 -3.70 14.51 2.87
C ALA A 241 -2.63 14.41 3.97
N LEU A 242 -1.37 14.16 3.61
CA LEU A 242 -0.26 14.17 4.55
C LEU A 242 -0.03 15.56 5.18
N ASP A 243 -0.15 16.63 4.41
CA ASP A 243 -0.10 18.02 4.93
C ASP A 243 -1.19 18.30 5.97
N LYS A 244 -2.37 17.68 5.80
CA LYS A 244 -3.44 17.73 6.79
C LYS A 244 -3.13 16.86 8.01
N ALA A 245 -2.64 15.63 7.79
CA ALA A 245 -2.31 14.69 8.85
C ALA A 245 -1.25 15.25 9.80
N LYS A 246 -0.23 15.91 9.27
CA LYS A 246 0.84 16.55 10.07
C LYS A 246 0.28 17.53 11.11
N LYS A 247 -0.85 18.19 10.84
CA LYS A 247 -1.49 19.13 11.77
C LYS A 247 -2.11 18.47 12.99
N TYR A 248 -2.39 17.16 12.92
CA TYR A 248 -3.00 16.42 14.04
C TYR A 248 -2.00 15.97 15.11
N ASN A 249 -0.70 16.09 14.85
CA ASN A 249 0.35 15.60 15.74
C ASN A 249 0.16 14.14 16.16
N GLN A 250 -0.24 13.31 15.18
CA GLN A 250 -0.49 11.88 15.30
C GLN A 250 0.35 11.14 14.27
N PRO A 251 0.80 9.92 14.55
CA PRO A 251 1.41 9.10 13.50
C PRO A 251 0.38 8.80 12.42
N PHE A 252 0.82 8.77 11.17
CA PHE A 252 -0.04 8.42 10.05
C PHE A 252 0.28 7.05 9.47
N TYR A 253 -0.72 6.43 8.88
CA TYR A 253 -0.61 5.29 7.99
C TYR A 253 -1.15 5.69 6.63
N LEU A 254 -0.30 5.70 5.61
CA LEU A 254 -0.69 5.91 4.21
C LEU A 254 -0.60 4.58 3.45
N TYR A 255 -1.74 4.10 2.96
CA TYR A 255 -1.79 3.04 1.97
C TYR A 255 -1.86 3.67 0.57
N MET A 256 -0.69 3.81 -0.06
CA MET A 256 -0.56 4.29 -1.42
C MET A 256 -0.61 3.09 -2.38
N ALA A 257 -1.80 2.79 -2.86
CA ALA A 257 -2.08 1.58 -3.64
C ALA A 257 -2.32 1.91 -5.12
N HIS A 258 -1.26 2.20 -5.86
CA HIS A 258 -1.34 2.62 -7.25
C HIS A 258 -2.06 1.63 -8.18
N TYR A 259 -2.80 2.14 -9.19
CA TYR A 259 -3.20 1.35 -10.37
C TYR A 259 -2.01 1.09 -11.30
N ALA A 260 -0.99 1.95 -11.27
CA ALA A 260 0.22 1.72 -12.01
C ALA A 260 0.89 0.43 -11.51
N ILE A 261 1.31 -0.38 -12.40
CA ILE A 261 1.45 -0.30 -13.84
C ILE A 261 0.42 -1.17 -14.59
N HIS A 262 -0.74 -1.40 -13.96
CA HIS A 262 -1.84 -2.20 -14.54
C HIS A 262 -2.37 -1.59 -15.83
N VAL A 263 -2.92 -2.43 -16.71
CA VAL A 263 -3.59 -1.99 -17.95
C VAL A 263 -4.78 -1.05 -17.68
N PRO A 264 -5.10 -0.12 -18.61
CA PRO A 264 -4.49 0.11 -19.92
C PRO A 264 -3.09 0.70 -19.83
N VAL A 265 -2.24 0.41 -20.81
CA VAL A 265 -0.89 0.96 -20.88
C VAL A 265 -0.93 2.30 -21.62
N ASP A 266 -1.44 3.32 -20.94
CA ASP A 266 -1.46 4.69 -21.44
C ASP A 266 -0.07 5.33 -21.36
N LYS A 267 0.23 6.23 -22.29
CA LYS A 267 1.53 6.90 -22.38
C LYS A 267 1.63 8.05 -21.38
N ASP A 268 2.50 7.94 -20.41
CA ASP A 268 2.85 9.10 -19.59
C ASP A 268 3.83 9.98 -20.38
N MET A 269 3.31 11.05 -20.96
CA MET A 269 4.08 11.91 -21.87
C MET A 269 5.22 12.67 -21.20
N ARG A 270 5.31 12.65 -19.86
CA ARG A 270 6.46 13.21 -19.13
C ARG A 270 7.72 12.38 -19.36
N PHE A 271 7.56 11.06 -19.56
CA PHE A 271 8.65 10.10 -19.66
C PHE A 271 8.70 9.35 -21.00
N PHE A 272 7.56 9.12 -21.63
CA PHE A 272 7.46 8.35 -22.87
C PHE A 272 8.46 8.75 -23.96
N PRO A 273 8.67 10.06 -24.29
CA PRO A 273 9.58 10.46 -25.37
C PRO A 273 11.03 10.06 -25.13
N LYS A 274 11.44 9.96 -23.85
CA LYS A 274 12.78 9.54 -23.47
C LYS A 274 13.03 8.09 -23.87
N TYR A 275 12.07 7.21 -23.64
CA TYR A 275 12.18 5.79 -23.93
C TYR A 275 12.14 5.49 -25.43
N ILE A 276 11.38 6.25 -26.21
CA ILE A 276 11.46 6.22 -27.69
C ILE A 276 12.86 6.57 -28.16
N LYS A 277 13.49 7.62 -27.59
CA LYS A 277 14.88 8.01 -27.93
C LYS A 277 15.91 6.96 -27.54
N LYS A 278 15.63 6.14 -26.52
CA LYS A 278 16.46 4.98 -26.16
C LYS A 278 16.29 3.79 -27.11
N GLY A 279 15.36 3.83 -28.06
CA GLY A 279 15.14 2.78 -29.04
C GLY A 279 14.12 1.73 -28.63
N LEU A 280 13.35 1.94 -27.55
CA LEU A 280 12.25 1.06 -27.19
C LEU A 280 11.11 1.22 -28.22
N SER A 281 10.38 0.13 -28.46
CA SER A 281 9.14 0.18 -29.24
C SER A 281 8.10 1.09 -28.56
N ASP A 282 7.08 1.50 -29.30
CA ASP A 282 5.97 2.34 -28.78
C ASP A 282 5.32 1.73 -27.53
N LYS A 283 5.09 0.41 -27.54
CA LYS A 283 4.48 -0.32 -26.42
C LYS A 283 5.42 -0.41 -25.21
N GLU A 284 6.67 -0.76 -25.42
CA GLU A 284 7.68 -0.84 -24.37
C GLU A 284 7.95 0.55 -23.76
N ALA A 285 8.01 1.59 -24.56
CA ALA A 285 8.17 2.95 -24.09
C ALA A 285 6.96 3.44 -23.28
N ALA A 286 5.74 3.06 -23.70
CA ALA A 286 4.54 3.35 -22.92
C ALA A 286 4.58 2.68 -21.55
N TYR A 287 4.91 1.39 -21.49
CA TYR A 287 5.06 0.64 -20.24
C TYR A 287 6.16 1.20 -19.35
N ALA A 288 7.33 1.49 -19.91
CA ALA A 288 8.44 2.12 -19.21
C ALA A 288 8.06 3.50 -18.63
N SER A 289 7.21 4.25 -19.35
CA SER A 289 6.71 5.54 -18.85
C SER A 289 5.79 5.42 -17.65
N LEU A 290 4.97 4.36 -17.56
CA LEU A 290 4.16 4.05 -16.37
C LEU A 290 5.06 3.71 -15.17
N ILE A 291 6.08 2.88 -15.40
CA ILE A 291 7.05 2.50 -14.35
C ILE A 291 7.74 3.75 -13.77
N GLU A 292 8.24 4.64 -14.63
CA GLU A 292 8.94 5.84 -14.17
C GLU A 292 7.98 6.85 -13.51
N GLY A 293 6.74 6.95 -13.98
CA GLY A 293 5.70 7.77 -13.35
C GLY A 293 5.38 7.28 -11.93
N MET A 294 5.34 5.98 -11.73
CA MET A 294 5.18 5.35 -10.42
C MET A 294 6.41 5.58 -9.53
N ASP A 295 7.62 5.41 -10.05
CA ASP A 295 8.86 5.68 -9.32
C ASP A 295 8.97 7.16 -8.90
N LYS A 296 8.53 8.09 -9.77
CA LYS A 296 8.43 9.52 -9.41
C LYS A 296 7.48 9.73 -8.22
N SER A 297 6.34 9.06 -8.19
CA SER A 297 5.40 9.14 -7.07
C SER A 297 6.06 8.74 -5.75
N LEU A 298 6.81 7.63 -5.73
CA LEU A 298 7.61 7.23 -4.58
C LEU A 298 8.61 8.33 -4.18
N GLY A 299 9.29 8.91 -5.16
CA GLY A 299 10.24 10.01 -4.96
C GLY A 299 9.60 11.25 -4.35
N ASP A 300 8.42 11.62 -4.80
CA ASP A 300 7.68 12.79 -4.30
C ASP A 300 7.27 12.61 -2.83
N LEU A 301 6.80 11.41 -2.45
CA LEU A 301 6.51 11.07 -1.06
C LEU A 301 7.77 11.11 -0.18
N MET A 302 8.87 10.53 -0.65
CA MET A 302 10.16 10.58 0.07
C MET A 302 10.66 12.02 0.23
N ASN A 303 10.52 12.86 -0.79
CA ASN A 303 10.88 14.28 -0.74
C ASN A 303 9.99 15.05 0.24
N TRP A 304 8.69 14.73 0.28
CA TRP A 304 7.78 15.30 1.26
C TRP A 304 8.22 14.97 2.70
N LEU A 305 8.56 13.71 2.96
CA LEU A 305 9.04 13.27 4.27
C LEU A 305 10.31 14.02 4.70
N GLU A 306 11.29 14.15 3.80
CA GLU A 306 12.54 14.86 4.07
C GLU A 306 12.30 16.35 4.31
N LYS A 307 11.47 16.98 3.49
CA LYS A 307 11.11 18.41 3.64
C LYS A 307 10.36 18.71 4.93
N ASN A 308 9.67 17.74 5.49
CA ASN A 308 8.84 17.89 6.66
C ASN A 308 9.46 17.35 7.95
N ASP A 309 10.74 16.89 7.91
CA ASP A 309 11.46 16.28 9.03
C ASP A 309 10.79 14.99 9.56
N GLU A 310 10.06 14.26 8.67
CA GLU A 310 9.38 13.02 9.00
C GLU A 310 10.13 11.77 8.52
N ALA A 311 11.21 11.92 7.76
CA ALA A 311 11.89 10.80 7.11
C ALA A 311 12.49 9.81 8.12
N ASP A 312 13.07 10.30 9.21
CA ASP A 312 13.70 9.46 10.22
C ASP A 312 12.68 8.74 11.12
N ASN A 313 11.42 9.19 11.12
CA ASN A 313 10.35 8.59 11.89
C ASN A 313 9.31 7.91 10.98
N THR A 314 9.68 7.51 9.76
CA THR A 314 8.76 6.86 8.81
C THR A 314 9.32 5.55 8.29
N VAL A 315 8.49 4.50 8.33
CA VAL A 315 8.75 3.23 7.64
C VAL A 315 8.06 3.28 6.28
N ILE A 316 8.82 3.08 5.19
CA ILE A 316 8.27 2.89 3.86
C ILE A 316 8.39 1.42 3.50
N ILE A 317 7.27 0.79 3.17
CA ILE A 317 7.19 -0.58 2.66
C ILE A 317 6.76 -0.49 1.19
N PHE A 318 7.70 -0.75 0.28
CA PHE A 318 7.41 -0.82 -1.15
C PHE A 318 7.18 -2.27 -1.55
N MET A 319 6.09 -2.55 -2.25
CA MET A 319 5.77 -3.90 -2.72
C MET A 319 4.87 -3.90 -3.96
N SER A 320 4.93 -4.98 -4.73
CA SER A 320 3.93 -5.30 -5.76
C SER A 320 2.91 -6.30 -5.22
N ASP A 321 1.72 -6.34 -5.83
CA ASP A 321 0.65 -7.23 -5.35
C ASP A 321 0.68 -8.65 -5.93
N ASN A 322 1.15 -8.87 -7.17
CA ASN A 322 1.19 -10.22 -7.76
C ASN A 322 2.30 -10.47 -8.78
N GLY A 323 3.07 -9.45 -9.15
CA GLY A 323 4.03 -9.55 -10.25
C GLY A 323 3.43 -9.22 -11.61
N GLY A 324 4.26 -9.18 -12.66
CA GLY A 324 3.88 -8.74 -13.99
C GLY A 324 2.76 -9.58 -14.62
N LEU A 325 1.90 -8.93 -15.40
CA LEU A 325 0.78 -9.57 -16.10
C LEU A 325 1.28 -10.27 -17.37
N ALA A 326 1.63 -11.55 -17.28
CA ALA A 326 2.15 -12.34 -18.40
C ALA A 326 1.15 -12.58 -19.54
N ALA A 327 -0.13 -12.37 -19.29
CA ALA A 327 -1.20 -12.60 -20.25
C ALA A 327 -1.52 -11.38 -21.13
N ASN A 328 -0.80 -10.27 -20.97
CA ASN A 328 -1.00 -9.09 -21.79
C ASN A 328 -0.26 -9.25 -23.14
N PRO A 329 -0.96 -9.54 -24.26
CA PRO A 329 -0.32 -9.73 -25.57
C PRO A 329 0.34 -8.46 -26.09
N ASP A 330 0.03 -7.32 -25.49
CA ASP A 330 0.50 -5.99 -25.85
C ASP A 330 1.52 -5.41 -24.85
N GLY A 331 1.77 -6.11 -23.75
CA GLY A 331 2.76 -5.71 -22.75
C GLY A 331 4.18 -6.14 -23.11
N ALA A 332 5.16 -5.36 -22.68
CA ALA A 332 6.59 -5.69 -22.83
C ALA A 332 7.01 -6.94 -22.04
N THR A 333 6.13 -7.50 -21.27
CA THR A 333 6.37 -8.69 -20.45
C THR A 333 6.23 -9.97 -21.27
N ASP A 334 7.04 -10.11 -22.29
CA ASP A 334 7.33 -11.43 -22.84
C ASP A 334 8.09 -12.21 -21.77
N LYS A 335 7.43 -13.19 -21.19
CA LYS A 335 8.00 -14.30 -20.43
C LYS A 335 8.10 -14.17 -18.90
N PHE A 336 7.32 -15.05 -18.29
CA PHE A 336 7.58 -15.72 -17.03
C PHE A 336 8.11 -14.85 -15.89
N THR A 337 7.30 -13.98 -15.41
CA THR A 337 7.54 -13.46 -14.07
C THR A 337 6.81 -14.32 -13.06
N LEU A 338 7.49 -15.33 -12.62
CA LEU A 338 7.07 -16.06 -11.43
C LEU A 338 7.13 -15.10 -10.23
N LYS A 339 5.96 -14.57 -9.82
CA LYS A 339 5.51 -14.40 -8.43
C LYS A 339 6.49 -13.85 -7.39
N THR A 340 7.49 -13.07 -7.73
CA THR A 340 8.34 -12.47 -6.69
C THR A 340 7.80 -11.10 -6.34
N LEU A 341 7.38 -10.95 -5.10
CA LEU A 341 7.01 -9.68 -4.53
C LEU A 341 8.27 -8.82 -4.41
N LEU A 342 8.25 -7.65 -5.02
CA LEU A 342 9.21 -6.60 -4.76
C LEU A 342 8.91 -6.02 -3.37
N SER A 343 9.82 -6.13 -2.44
CA SER A 343 9.64 -5.49 -1.15
C SER A 343 10.91 -4.79 -0.71
N ILE A 344 10.81 -3.50 -0.47
CA ILE A 344 11.88 -2.67 0.09
C ILE A 344 11.33 -1.99 1.34
N VAL A 345 11.99 -2.19 2.46
CA VAL A 345 11.64 -1.51 3.71
C VAL A 345 12.76 -0.53 4.06
N ALA A 346 12.43 0.74 4.14
CA ALA A 346 13.39 1.72 4.61
C ALA A 346 13.67 1.54 6.12
N LYS A 347 14.92 1.72 6.50
CA LYS A 347 15.38 1.57 7.88
C LYS A 347 14.66 2.57 8.77
N ALA A 348 13.90 2.08 9.73
CA ALA A 348 13.33 2.91 10.77
C ALA A 348 14.34 3.07 11.93
N PRO A 349 14.37 4.22 12.63
CA PRO A 349 15.38 4.52 13.65
C PRO A 349 15.41 3.56 14.84
N TYR A 350 14.38 2.74 15.01
CA TYR A 350 14.29 1.72 16.07
C TYR A 350 14.70 0.31 15.60
N MET A 351 15.05 0.10 14.32
CA MET A 351 15.67 -1.16 13.90
C MET A 351 17.11 -1.18 14.40
N LYS A 352 17.37 -1.98 15.44
CA LYS A 352 18.72 -2.15 15.96
C LYS A 352 19.64 -2.68 14.86
N GLU A 353 20.88 -2.21 14.83
CA GLU A 353 21.89 -2.62 13.84
C GLU A 353 22.13 -4.13 13.79
N GLU A 354 21.87 -4.85 14.89
CA GLU A 354 22.02 -6.31 14.97
C GLU A 354 21.10 -7.10 14.01
N TYR A 355 20.02 -6.49 13.49
CA TYR A 355 19.12 -7.09 12.49
C TYR A 355 19.39 -6.64 11.05
N ALA A 356 20.31 -5.72 10.85
CA ALA A 356 20.63 -5.19 9.52
C ALA A 356 21.59 -6.11 8.73
N ASN A 357 22.14 -7.15 9.36
CA ASN A 357 23.17 -8.06 8.78
C ASN A 357 22.69 -9.51 8.69
N GLN A 358 21.40 -9.80 8.87
CA GLN A 358 20.78 -11.10 8.61
C GLN A 358 19.93 -11.04 7.33
#